data_e0ddf5623e09457120336d16f4d28f73
#
_entry.id   e0ddf5623e09457120336d16f4d28f73
#
_cell.length_a   1.000
_cell.length_b   1.000
_cell.length_c   1.000
_cell.angle_alpha   90.00
_cell.angle_beta   90.00
_cell.angle_gamma   90.00
#
_symmetry.space_group_name_H-M   'P 1'
#
loop_
_entity.id
_entity.type
_entity.pdbx_description
1 polymer ?
#
loop_
_entity_poly.entity_id
_entity_poly.type
_entity_poly.pdbx_seq_one_letter_code
_entity_poly.pdbx_strand_id
1 'polypeptide(L)'
;RAIQLARQYGNPDDLLFINDYGLEGADQRKCLGLIDYVKYVESKGVKVDGIGTQMHIAIDSNKDNIAQMFQKLGATGKLIKVSELDIKVNTSSPTTENLAQQAEMYQYVIDMYKKYIPADKQYGITIWGVSDNEKEHVNWIPNDAPNLWDANYARKHAYKGVADGLAGKDVSGDFTGDLE
;
A
#
# COMPACT_ATOMS: atom_id res chain seq x y z
N ARG A 1 -8.91 -20.86 -13.07
CA ARG A 1 -8.30 -22.15 -12.72
C ARG A 1 -7.28 -22.02 -11.57
N ALA A 2 -6.42 -20.98 -11.55
CA ALA A 2 -5.40 -20.84 -10.47
C ALA A 2 -6.01 -20.88 -9.06
N ILE A 3 -7.05 -20.06 -8.79
CA ILE A 3 -7.70 -20.03 -7.47
C ILE A 3 -8.40 -21.38 -7.14
N GLN A 4 -8.97 -22.05 -8.14
CA GLN A 4 -9.53 -23.40 -7.94
C GLN A 4 -8.46 -24.39 -7.49
N LEU A 5 -7.29 -24.36 -8.12
CA LEU A 5 -6.15 -25.22 -7.75
C LEU A 5 -5.63 -24.86 -6.36
N ALA A 6 -5.53 -23.58 -6.04
CA ALA A 6 -5.13 -23.12 -4.72
C ALA A 6 -6.11 -23.61 -3.62
N ARG A 7 -7.43 -23.57 -3.89
CA ARG A 7 -8.42 -24.16 -2.96
C ARG A 7 -8.32 -25.67 -2.85
N GLN A 8 -8.02 -26.36 -3.94
CA GLN A 8 -7.96 -27.82 -3.98
C GLN A 8 -6.72 -28.37 -3.27
N TYR A 9 -5.59 -27.69 -3.39
CA TYR A 9 -4.28 -28.17 -2.93
C TYR A 9 -3.66 -27.37 -1.80
N GLY A 10 -4.18 -26.18 -1.48
CA GLY A 10 -3.78 -25.37 -0.34
C GLY A 10 -4.48 -25.79 0.95
N ASN A 11 -4.18 -25.09 2.04
CA ASN A 11 -4.89 -25.32 3.29
C ASN A 11 -6.34 -24.82 3.20
N PRO A 12 -7.32 -25.53 3.79
CA PRO A 12 -8.72 -25.13 3.74
C PRO A 12 -8.99 -23.71 4.28
N ASP A 13 -8.20 -23.30 5.27
CA ASP A 13 -8.35 -22.01 5.96
C ASP A 13 -7.56 -20.86 5.32
N ASP A 14 -6.80 -21.11 4.25
CA ASP A 14 -6.04 -20.09 3.56
C ASP A 14 -6.98 -19.03 2.94
N LEU A 15 -6.66 -17.76 3.20
CA LEU A 15 -7.35 -16.63 2.58
C LEU A 15 -6.69 -16.32 1.22
N LEU A 16 -7.48 -16.41 0.15
CA LEU A 16 -6.98 -16.20 -1.21
C LEU A 16 -7.31 -14.78 -1.71
N PHE A 17 -6.26 -14.07 -2.06
CA PHE A 17 -6.32 -12.71 -2.57
C PHE A 17 -6.00 -12.65 -4.07
N ILE A 18 -6.67 -11.74 -4.78
CA ILE A 18 -6.23 -11.28 -6.10
C ILE A 18 -5.52 -9.94 -5.88
N ASN A 19 -4.26 -9.87 -6.28
CA ASN A 19 -3.36 -8.75 -6.02
C ASN A 19 -2.88 -8.14 -7.33
N ASP A 20 -2.93 -6.80 -7.45
CA ASP A 20 -2.42 -6.10 -8.63
C ASP A 20 -1.90 -4.70 -8.28
N TYR A 21 -1.16 -4.08 -9.20
CA TYR A 21 -0.59 -2.73 -9.09
C TYR A 21 -1.38 -1.71 -9.93
N GLY A 22 -1.18 -0.42 -9.65
CA GLY A 22 -1.71 0.67 -10.47
C GLY A 22 -3.24 0.76 -10.46
N LEU A 23 -3.88 0.35 -9.38
CA LEU A 23 -5.34 0.44 -9.22
C LEU A 23 -5.82 1.87 -8.99
N GLU A 24 -4.91 2.75 -8.55
CA GLU A 24 -5.12 4.18 -8.29
C GLU A 24 -5.07 5.04 -9.56
N GLY A 25 -5.11 4.44 -10.74
CA GLY A 25 -5.08 5.14 -12.02
C GLY A 25 -6.21 6.16 -12.19
N ALA A 26 -5.97 7.23 -12.96
CA ALA A 26 -6.85 8.40 -13.06
C ALA A 26 -8.30 8.08 -13.49
N ASP A 27 -8.48 7.14 -14.40
CA ASP A 27 -9.80 6.72 -14.88
C ASP A 27 -10.41 5.56 -14.07
N GLN A 28 -9.71 5.10 -13.04
CA GLN A 28 -10.11 3.96 -12.20
C GLN A 28 -10.40 2.66 -12.97
N ARG A 29 -10.04 2.61 -14.26
CA ARG A 29 -10.39 1.49 -15.15
C ARG A 29 -9.81 0.17 -14.67
N LYS A 30 -8.55 0.18 -14.23
CA LYS A 30 -7.90 -1.03 -13.73
C LYS A 30 -8.51 -1.52 -12.42
N CYS A 31 -8.84 -0.61 -11.51
CA CYS A 31 -9.54 -0.94 -10.27
C CYS A 31 -10.91 -1.58 -10.53
N LEU A 32 -11.72 -0.97 -11.37
CA LEU A 32 -13.03 -1.51 -11.75
C LEU A 32 -12.89 -2.85 -12.48
N GLY A 33 -11.93 -2.96 -13.39
CA GLY A 33 -11.64 -4.22 -14.11
C GLY A 33 -11.23 -5.36 -13.18
N LEU A 34 -10.44 -5.06 -12.14
CA LEU A 34 -10.08 -6.06 -11.12
C LEU A 34 -11.29 -6.49 -10.30
N ILE A 35 -12.14 -5.55 -9.89
CA ILE A 35 -13.38 -5.85 -9.16
C ILE A 35 -14.31 -6.74 -10.03
N ASP A 36 -14.46 -6.43 -11.30
CA ASP A 36 -15.26 -7.25 -12.21
C ASP A 36 -14.64 -8.62 -12.47
N TYR A 37 -13.29 -8.70 -12.50
CA TYR A 37 -12.60 -9.98 -12.58
C TYR A 37 -12.82 -10.84 -11.33
N VAL A 38 -12.82 -10.26 -10.15
CA VAL A 38 -13.18 -10.97 -8.91
C VAL A 38 -14.60 -11.54 -8.99
N LYS A 39 -15.58 -10.74 -9.40
CA LYS A 39 -16.98 -11.20 -9.62
C LYS A 39 -17.04 -12.32 -10.64
N TYR A 40 -16.30 -12.21 -11.74
CA TYR A 40 -16.23 -13.26 -12.76
C TYR A 40 -15.69 -14.56 -12.20
N VAL A 41 -14.59 -14.51 -11.43
CA VAL A 41 -14.01 -15.70 -10.79
C VAL A 41 -15.05 -16.36 -9.86
N GLU A 42 -15.73 -15.56 -9.05
CA GLU A 42 -16.74 -16.06 -8.12
C GLU A 42 -17.96 -16.64 -8.84
N SER A 43 -18.34 -16.10 -9.99
CA SER A 43 -19.41 -16.68 -10.84
C SER A 43 -19.08 -18.08 -11.35
N LYS A 44 -17.81 -18.49 -11.29
CA LYS A 44 -17.35 -19.86 -11.60
C LYS A 44 -17.34 -20.80 -10.39
N GLY A 45 -17.94 -20.38 -9.28
CA GLY A 45 -18.06 -21.19 -8.06
C GLY A 45 -16.80 -21.19 -7.19
N VAL A 46 -15.93 -20.20 -7.32
CA VAL A 46 -14.67 -20.11 -6.56
C VAL A 46 -14.67 -18.86 -5.69
N LYS A 47 -14.58 -19.04 -4.38
CA LYS A 47 -14.52 -17.92 -3.43
C LYS A 47 -13.19 -17.17 -3.54
N VAL A 48 -13.25 -15.85 -3.63
CA VAL A 48 -12.13 -14.91 -3.44
C VAL A 48 -12.32 -14.19 -2.11
N ASP A 49 -11.36 -14.32 -1.20
CA ASP A 49 -11.49 -13.73 0.14
C ASP A 49 -11.14 -12.24 0.15
N GLY A 50 -10.14 -11.83 -0.62
CA GLY A 50 -9.66 -10.48 -0.59
C GLY A 50 -9.10 -9.95 -1.90
N ILE A 51 -8.88 -8.64 -1.91
CA ILE A 51 -8.22 -7.90 -2.98
C ILE A 51 -6.99 -7.22 -2.38
N GLY A 52 -5.83 -7.40 -3.03
CA GLY A 52 -4.61 -6.68 -2.73
C GLY A 52 -4.40 -5.55 -3.73
N THR A 53 -3.97 -4.39 -3.24
CA THR A 53 -3.44 -3.30 -4.04
C THR A 53 -1.98 -3.08 -3.67
N GLN A 54 -1.06 -3.16 -4.64
CA GLN A 54 0.38 -3.06 -4.36
C GLN A 54 0.77 -1.68 -3.83
N MET A 55 0.28 -0.62 -4.43
CA MET A 55 0.56 0.76 -4.03
C MET A 55 2.04 1.18 -4.21
N HIS A 56 2.61 0.86 -5.37
CA HIS A 56 3.87 1.43 -5.84
C HIS A 56 3.60 2.82 -6.42
N ILE A 57 3.71 3.84 -5.59
CA ILE A 57 3.31 5.22 -5.93
C ILE A 57 4.47 6.21 -5.77
N ALA A 58 4.21 7.49 -5.93
CA ALA A 58 5.19 8.56 -5.76
C ALA A 58 4.60 9.75 -4.98
N ILE A 59 5.45 10.67 -4.56
CA ILE A 59 5.03 11.86 -3.80
C ILE A 59 4.05 12.75 -4.56
N ASP A 60 4.09 12.71 -5.90
CA ASP A 60 3.20 13.45 -6.81
C ASP A 60 1.98 12.64 -7.30
N SER A 61 1.77 11.45 -6.78
CA SER A 61 0.58 10.66 -7.09
C SER A 61 -0.71 11.38 -6.67
N ASN A 62 -1.75 11.26 -7.51
CA ASN A 62 -2.99 11.99 -7.29
C ASN A 62 -3.77 11.42 -6.10
N LYS A 63 -3.91 12.23 -5.05
CA LYS A 63 -4.59 11.88 -3.80
C LYS A 63 -6.06 11.52 -3.99
N ASP A 64 -6.78 12.22 -4.87
CA ASP A 64 -8.20 11.94 -5.11
C ASP A 64 -8.40 10.58 -5.77
N ASN A 65 -7.50 10.19 -6.68
CA ASN A 65 -7.54 8.88 -7.33
C ASN A 65 -7.28 7.75 -6.31
N ILE A 66 -6.34 7.95 -5.38
CA ILE A 66 -6.08 7.00 -4.28
C ILE A 66 -7.33 6.84 -3.40
N ALA A 67 -7.94 7.96 -3.00
CA ALA A 67 -9.17 7.93 -2.20
C ALA A 67 -10.32 7.21 -2.92
N GLN A 68 -10.52 7.49 -4.21
CA GLN A 68 -11.55 6.84 -5.03
C GLN A 68 -11.31 5.33 -5.18
N MET A 69 -10.05 4.90 -5.33
CA MET A 69 -9.70 3.49 -5.36
C MET A 69 -10.12 2.80 -4.05
N PHE A 70 -9.72 3.33 -2.90
CA PHE A 70 -10.10 2.73 -1.62
C PHE A 70 -11.60 2.72 -1.40
N GLN A 71 -12.32 3.76 -1.80
CA GLN A 71 -13.78 3.80 -1.74
C GLN A 71 -14.41 2.66 -2.55
N LYS A 72 -13.92 2.42 -3.77
CA LYS A 72 -14.42 1.32 -4.63
C LYS A 72 -14.06 -0.05 -4.07
N LEU A 73 -12.84 -0.22 -3.59
CA LEU A 73 -12.40 -1.48 -2.96
C LEU A 73 -13.20 -1.77 -1.70
N GLY A 74 -13.41 -0.78 -0.83
CA GLY A 74 -14.22 -0.93 0.39
C GLY A 74 -15.67 -1.33 0.12
N ALA A 75 -16.25 -0.83 -0.97
CA ALA A 75 -17.61 -1.16 -1.39
C ALA A 75 -17.77 -2.63 -1.85
N THR A 76 -16.68 -3.36 -2.09
CA THR A 76 -16.74 -4.79 -2.50
C THR A 76 -17.12 -5.73 -1.36
N GLY A 77 -16.96 -5.31 -0.10
CA GLY A 77 -17.12 -6.17 1.07
C GLY A 77 -16.03 -7.24 1.23
N LYS A 78 -14.99 -7.23 0.39
CA LYS A 78 -13.85 -8.12 0.47
C LYS A 78 -12.84 -7.65 1.52
N LEU A 79 -12.00 -8.56 2.00
CA LEU A 79 -10.81 -8.17 2.73
C LEU A 79 -9.89 -7.36 1.81
N ILE A 80 -9.39 -6.23 2.30
CA ILE A 80 -8.51 -5.36 1.51
C ILE A 80 -7.14 -5.29 2.17
N LYS A 81 -6.11 -5.54 1.38
CA LYS A 81 -4.71 -5.42 1.77
C LYS A 81 -3.99 -4.41 0.89
N VAL A 82 -3.26 -3.50 1.51
CA VAL A 82 -2.16 -2.80 0.84
C VAL A 82 -0.95 -3.73 0.94
N SER A 83 -0.49 -4.25 -0.19
CA SER A 83 0.42 -5.41 -0.19
C SER A 83 1.90 -5.06 -0.32
N GLU A 84 2.24 -3.91 -0.91
CA GLU A 84 3.61 -3.60 -1.32
C GLU A 84 3.88 -2.09 -1.32
N LEU A 85 3.41 -1.36 -0.29
CA LEU A 85 3.51 0.09 -0.27
C LEU A 85 4.96 0.58 -0.28
N ASP A 86 5.30 1.32 -1.30
CA ASP A 86 6.48 2.18 -1.38
C ASP A 86 6.13 3.51 -2.05
N ILE A 87 6.84 4.59 -1.70
CA ILE A 87 6.54 5.93 -2.21
C ILE A 87 7.82 6.60 -2.70
N LYS A 88 8.00 6.62 -4.02
CA LYS A 88 9.14 7.26 -4.66
C LYS A 88 9.16 8.75 -4.40
N VAL A 89 10.36 9.28 -4.18
CA VAL A 89 10.62 10.74 -4.15
C VAL A 89 11.02 11.27 -5.54
N ASN A 90 11.22 10.40 -6.51
CA ASN A 90 11.62 10.68 -7.90
C ASN A 90 13.03 11.31 -7.99
N THR A 91 13.89 11.07 -7.01
CA THR A 91 15.29 11.52 -7.00
C THR A 91 16.13 10.69 -6.01
N SER A 92 17.41 10.53 -6.31
CA SER A 92 18.38 9.91 -5.39
C SER A 92 18.92 10.87 -4.32
N SER A 93 18.60 12.16 -4.43
CA SER A 93 19.07 13.21 -3.52
C SER A 93 17.88 14.03 -3.05
N PRO A 94 17.01 13.46 -2.18
CA PRO A 94 15.80 14.12 -1.74
C PRO A 94 16.11 15.36 -0.89
N THR A 95 15.36 16.44 -1.13
CA THR A 95 15.35 17.61 -0.27
C THR A 95 14.46 17.37 0.96
N THR A 96 14.61 18.22 1.98
CA THR A 96 13.72 18.20 3.15
C THR A 96 12.25 18.30 2.76
N GLU A 97 11.92 19.08 1.74
CA GLU A 97 10.55 19.20 1.22
C GLU A 97 10.07 17.89 0.59
N ASN A 98 10.89 17.21 -0.21
CA ASN A 98 10.55 15.88 -0.75
C ASN A 98 10.28 14.86 0.35
N LEU A 99 11.10 14.86 1.41
CA LEU A 99 10.91 13.95 2.55
C LEU A 99 9.64 14.27 3.33
N ALA A 100 9.28 15.55 3.48
CA ALA A 100 8.03 15.96 4.11
C ALA A 100 6.81 15.54 3.26
N GLN A 101 6.86 15.73 1.95
CA GLN A 101 5.81 15.28 1.02
C GLN A 101 5.66 13.75 1.03
N GLN A 102 6.77 13.03 1.13
CA GLN A 102 6.74 11.57 1.25
C GLN A 102 6.05 11.12 2.54
N ALA A 103 6.38 11.74 3.66
CA ALA A 103 5.74 11.46 4.95
C ALA A 103 4.23 11.74 4.91
N GLU A 104 3.84 12.87 4.35
CA GLU A 104 2.43 13.24 4.15
C GLU A 104 1.69 12.22 3.27
N MET A 105 2.33 11.74 2.19
CA MET A 105 1.71 10.77 1.30
C MET A 105 1.55 9.40 1.98
N TYR A 106 2.54 8.94 2.75
CA TYR A 106 2.41 7.72 3.56
C TYR A 106 1.25 7.82 4.55
N GLN A 107 1.17 8.91 5.30
CA GLN A 107 0.06 9.16 6.22
C GLN A 107 -1.28 9.19 5.48
N TYR A 108 -1.36 9.92 4.37
CA TYR A 108 -2.58 10.02 3.56
C TYR A 108 -3.10 8.65 3.08
N VAL A 109 -2.22 7.78 2.57
CA VAL A 109 -2.61 6.43 2.14
C VAL A 109 -3.23 5.65 3.29
N ILE A 110 -2.62 5.69 4.47
CA ILE A 110 -3.11 4.99 5.66
C ILE A 110 -4.46 5.56 6.13
N ASP A 111 -4.59 6.89 6.14
CA ASP A 111 -5.84 7.56 6.52
C ASP A 111 -6.98 7.20 5.56
N MET A 112 -6.73 7.17 4.24
CA MET A 112 -7.74 6.80 3.25
C MET A 112 -8.09 5.31 3.33
N TYR A 113 -7.12 4.44 3.56
CA TYR A 113 -7.35 3.02 3.83
C TYR A 113 -8.27 2.84 5.05
N LYS A 114 -7.93 3.46 6.20
CA LYS A 114 -8.74 3.39 7.42
C LYS A 114 -10.14 4.02 7.24
N LYS A 115 -10.25 5.08 6.46
CA LYS A 115 -11.51 5.79 6.22
C LYS A 115 -12.50 5.00 5.37
N TYR A 116 -12.03 4.37 4.29
CA TYR A 116 -12.91 3.79 3.28
C TYR A 116 -13.03 2.27 3.37
N ILE A 117 -12.09 1.58 4.00
CA ILE A 117 -12.20 0.15 4.22
C ILE A 117 -12.83 -0.09 5.60
N PRO A 118 -13.97 -0.81 5.67
CA PRO A 118 -14.56 -1.18 6.95
C PRO A 118 -13.56 -1.88 7.88
N ALA A 119 -13.59 -1.59 9.17
CA ALA A 119 -12.58 -2.08 10.11
C ALA A 119 -12.42 -3.60 10.10
N ASP A 120 -13.51 -4.35 9.95
CA ASP A 120 -13.53 -5.82 9.84
C ASP A 120 -13.03 -6.34 8.48
N LYS A 121 -12.77 -5.44 7.53
CA LYS A 121 -12.23 -5.74 6.19
C LYS A 121 -10.79 -5.25 5.99
N GLN A 122 -10.22 -4.57 6.97
CA GLN A 122 -8.83 -4.12 6.94
C GLN A 122 -7.90 -5.30 7.22
N TYR A 123 -7.36 -5.92 6.17
CA TYR A 123 -6.46 -7.07 6.33
C TYR A 123 -5.04 -6.66 6.72
N GLY A 124 -4.63 -5.44 6.36
CA GLY A 124 -3.35 -4.87 6.76
C GLY A 124 -2.62 -4.13 5.65
N ILE A 125 -1.47 -3.57 6.03
CA ILE A 125 -0.57 -2.83 5.15
C ILE A 125 0.82 -3.46 5.27
N THR A 126 1.43 -3.80 4.15
CA THR A 126 2.82 -4.25 4.04
C THR A 126 3.63 -3.18 3.30
N ILE A 127 4.75 -2.78 3.88
CA ILE A 127 5.72 -1.90 3.24
C ILE A 127 6.66 -2.74 2.37
N TRP A 128 6.97 -2.27 1.16
CA TRP A 128 7.84 -2.98 0.22
C TRP A 128 9.29 -2.51 0.37
N GLY A 129 10.06 -3.27 1.12
CA GLY A 129 11.42 -2.92 1.52
C GLY A 129 11.47 -2.25 2.90
N VAL A 130 12.67 -2.11 3.44
CA VAL A 130 12.92 -1.53 4.77
C VAL A 130 13.61 -0.19 4.65
N SER A 131 14.78 -0.16 4.01
CA SER A 131 15.63 1.02 3.92
C SER A 131 15.93 1.42 2.47
N ASP A 132 16.45 2.63 2.33
CA ASP A 132 16.91 3.15 1.03
C ASP A 132 18.34 2.68 0.70
N ASN A 133 18.87 1.69 1.42
CA ASN A 133 20.18 1.13 1.12
C ASN A 133 20.16 0.44 -0.24
N GLU A 134 21.05 0.83 -1.13
CA GLU A 134 21.10 0.32 -2.51
C GLU A 134 21.19 -1.21 -2.59
N LYS A 135 21.76 -1.87 -1.61
CA LYS A 135 21.85 -3.34 -1.55
C LYS A 135 20.47 -4.00 -1.39
N GLU A 136 19.49 -3.27 -0.86
CA GLU A 136 18.14 -3.79 -0.63
C GLU A 136 17.21 -3.53 -1.82
N HIS A 137 17.33 -2.38 -2.50
CA HIS A 137 16.35 -2.01 -3.53
C HIS A 137 16.94 -1.66 -4.91
N VAL A 138 18.24 -1.80 -5.13
CA VAL A 138 18.92 -1.42 -6.38
C VAL A 138 18.28 -2.00 -7.66
N ASN A 139 17.69 -3.17 -7.57
CA ASN A 139 17.04 -3.84 -8.69
C ASN A 139 15.56 -3.50 -8.83
N TRP A 140 14.98 -2.80 -7.87
CA TRP A 140 13.56 -2.46 -7.85
C TRP A 140 13.33 -0.99 -8.21
N ILE A 141 13.82 -0.07 -7.41
CA ILE A 141 13.71 1.37 -7.66
C ILE A 141 15.11 1.99 -7.56
N PRO A 142 15.94 1.87 -8.59
CA PRO A 142 17.28 2.45 -8.57
C PRO A 142 17.20 3.98 -8.56
N ASN A 143 18.17 4.61 -7.91
CA ASN A 143 18.31 6.08 -7.85
C ASN A 143 17.11 6.81 -7.23
N ASP A 144 16.49 6.22 -6.21
CA ASP A 144 15.37 6.82 -5.47
C ASP A 144 15.51 6.50 -3.97
N ALA A 145 14.62 7.04 -3.15
CA ALA A 145 14.60 6.85 -1.70
C ALA A 145 13.17 6.53 -1.20
N PRO A 146 12.60 5.35 -1.57
CA PRO A 146 11.18 5.07 -1.38
C PRO A 146 10.77 4.62 0.02
N ASN A 147 11.72 4.19 0.87
CA ASN A 147 11.42 3.45 2.09
C ASN A 147 11.32 4.33 3.35
N LEU A 148 11.07 3.70 4.50
CA LEU A 148 10.84 4.37 5.79
C LEU A 148 12.13 4.70 6.53
N TRP A 149 13.21 3.96 6.25
CA TRP A 149 14.55 4.20 6.77
C TRP A 149 15.46 4.64 5.64
N ASP A 150 16.42 5.50 5.95
CA ASP A 150 17.43 5.93 4.99
C ASP A 150 18.46 4.83 4.67
N ALA A 151 19.45 5.16 3.85
CA ALA A 151 20.50 4.22 3.46
C ALA A 151 21.40 3.76 4.64
N ASN A 152 21.41 4.48 5.76
CA ASN A 152 22.13 4.17 6.98
C ASN A 152 21.23 3.55 8.06
N TYR A 153 20.01 3.23 7.72
CA TYR A 153 18.98 2.69 8.63
C TYR A 153 18.50 3.67 9.71
N ALA A 154 18.68 4.99 9.51
CA ALA A 154 18.05 6.00 10.33
C ALA A 154 16.58 6.18 9.90
N ARG A 155 15.72 6.53 10.86
CA ARG A 155 14.29 6.75 10.59
C ARG A 155 14.10 8.04 9.80
N LYS A 156 13.42 7.95 8.66
CA LYS A 156 13.02 9.09 7.84
C LYS A 156 11.71 9.72 8.34
N HIS A 157 11.40 10.93 7.86
CA HIS A 157 10.07 11.53 8.05
C HIS A 157 8.92 10.60 7.62
N ALA A 158 9.15 9.77 6.61
CA ALA A 158 8.20 8.74 6.16
C ALA A 158 7.80 7.77 7.28
N TYR A 159 8.74 7.37 8.15
CA TYR A 159 8.44 6.54 9.32
C TYR A 159 7.41 7.21 10.24
N LYS A 160 7.58 8.52 10.51
CA LYS A 160 6.61 9.29 11.29
C LYS A 160 5.24 9.33 10.60
N GLY A 161 5.21 9.57 9.29
CA GLY A 161 3.96 9.59 8.52
C GLY A 161 3.17 8.29 8.65
N VAL A 162 3.85 7.14 8.60
CA VAL A 162 3.22 5.82 8.84
C VAL A 162 2.73 5.69 10.28
N ALA A 163 3.57 6.06 11.27
CA ALA A 163 3.21 5.94 12.67
C ALA A 163 1.99 6.81 13.04
N ASP A 164 1.97 8.05 12.59
CA ASP A 164 0.84 8.98 12.81
C ASP A 164 -0.44 8.47 12.14
N GLY A 165 -0.35 8.01 10.90
CA GLY A 165 -1.50 7.44 10.18
C GLY A 165 -2.08 6.21 10.89
N LEU A 166 -1.24 5.30 11.34
CA LEU A 166 -1.68 4.11 12.09
C LEU A 166 -2.30 4.48 13.43
N ALA A 167 -1.68 5.39 14.18
CA ALA A 167 -2.18 5.86 15.47
C ALA A 167 -3.43 6.76 15.35
N GLY A 168 -3.62 7.43 14.21
CA GLY A 168 -4.67 8.44 14.01
C GLY A 168 -4.43 9.72 14.82
N LYS A 169 -3.19 9.98 15.23
CA LYS A 169 -2.74 11.17 15.97
C LYS A 169 -1.23 11.35 15.81
N ASP A 170 -0.74 12.55 16.12
CA ASP A 170 0.70 12.79 16.22
C ASP A 170 1.31 11.99 17.39
N VAL A 171 2.26 11.13 17.07
CA VAL A 171 2.98 10.29 18.04
C VAL A 171 4.47 10.65 18.15
N SER A 172 4.88 11.84 17.72
CA SER A 172 6.28 12.30 17.78
C SER A 172 6.87 12.21 19.19
N GLY A 173 6.07 12.47 20.22
CA GLY A 173 6.48 12.39 21.62
C GLY A 173 6.78 10.97 22.12
N ASP A 174 6.36 9.95 21.37
CA ASP A 174 6.58 8.54 21.71
C ASP A 174 7.89 7.99 21.14
N PHE A 175 8.55 8.77 20.28
CA PHE A 175 9.81 8.36 19.67
C PHE A 175 11.02 8.67 20.57
N THR A 176 11.91 7.69 20.68
CA THR A 176 13.22 7.87 21.25
C THR A 176 14.26 7.92 20.13
N GLY A 177 15.03 9.00 20.07
CA GLY A 177 16.03 9.27 19.03
C GLY A 177 15.51 10.23 17.95
N ASP A 178 16.45 10.72 17.15
CA ASP A 178 16.17 11.73 16.13
C ASP A 178 15.48 11.12 14.90
N LEU A 179 14.63 11.92 14.26
CA LEU A 179 14.14 11.70 12.90
C LEU A 179 15.04 12.49 11.95
N GLU A 180 15.69 11.84 11.02
CA GLU A 180 16.52 12.48 9.99
C GLU A 180 15.73 12.70 8.69
#